data_9fb130446bc32f1003fbc997d4cb7c0f
#
_entry.id   9fb130446bc32f1003fbc997d4cb7c0f
#
_cell.length_a   1.000
_cell.length_b   1.000
_cell.length_c   1.000
_cell.angle_alpha   90.00
_cell.angle_beta   90.00
_cell.angle_gamma   90.00
#
_symmetry.space_group_name_H-M   'P 1'
#
loop_
_entity.id
_entity.type
_entity.pdbx_description
1 polymer ?
#
loop_
_entity_poly.entity_id
_entity_poly.type
_entity_poly.pdbx_seq_one_letter_code
_entity_poly.pdbx_strand_id
1 'polypeptide(L)'
;MTKKHHALFVCSANLQRSPTAERTFQNWKNVWETKSAGTMPVENRHPLTQELIDWADVIIVMETHHAGYILSNFQTDRTKIKVLDIADVYYRDDPELIRQLEMKVILVLQSFE
;
A
#
# COMPACT_ATOMS: atom_id res chain seq x y z
N MET A 1 17.19 6.94 -18.68
CA MET A 1 15.81 6.81 -18.19
C MET A 1 15.78 6.66 -16.69
N THR A 2 14.93 7.44 -16.03
CA THR A 2 14.80 7.36 -14.58
C THR A 2 14.01 6.12 -14.20
N LYS A 3 14.60 5.28 -13.35
CA LYS A 3 13.90 4.10 -12.83
C LYS A 3 12.81 4.55 -11.86
N LYS A 4 11.58 4.03 -12.02
CA LYS A 4 10.49 4.35 -11.11
C LYS A 4 10.64 3.62 -9.78
N HIS A 5 10.17 4.25 -8.72
CA HIS A 5 10.01 3.61 -7.42
C HIS A 5 8.69 2.83 -7.40
N HIS A 6 8.65 1.76 -6.62
CA HIS A 6 7.48 0.88 -6.54
C HIS A 6 6.89 0.90 -5.14
N ALA A 7 5.62 1.29 -5.02
CA ALA A 7 4.89 1.26 -3.76
C ALA A 7 3.76 0.24 -3.83
N LEU A 8 3.72 -0.66 -2.86
CA LEU A 8 2.64 -1.64 -2.72
C LEU A 8 1.78 -1.25 -1.53
N PHE A 9 0.50 -1.03 -1.76
CA PHE A 9 -0.46 -0.71 -0.70
C PHE A 9 -1.23 -1.96 -0.30
N VAL A 10 -1.33 -2.22 1.01
CA VAL A 10 -1.95 -3.44 1.53
C VAL A 10 -3.02 -3.12 2.55
N CYS A 11 -4.21 -3.68 2.38
CA CYS A 11 -5.28 -3.69 3.38
C CYS A 11 -5.82 -5.11 3.51
N SER A 12 -6.96 -5.31 4.17
CA SER A 12 -7.50 -6.65 4.35
C SER A 12 -8.15 -7.19 3.06
N ALA A 13 -9.24 -6.56 2.63
CA ALA A 13 -10.06 -7.08 1.53
C ALA A 13 -9.58 -6.63 0.14
N ASN A 14 -8.66 -5.69 0.05
CA ASN A 14 -8.28 -5.03 -1.21
C ASN A 14 -9.50 -4.42 -1.91
N LEU A 15 -10.40 -3.85 -1.13
CA LEU A 15 -11.65 -3.32 -1.64
C LEU A 15 -11.76 -1.80 -1.49
N GLN A 16 -11.37 -1.26 -0.35
CA GLN A 16 -11.53 0.16 -0.04
C GLN A 16 -10.20 0.91 0.06
N ARG A 17 -9.45 0.67 1.15
CA ARG A 17 -8.27 1.48 1.50
C ARG A 17 -7.12 1.35 0.50
N SER A 18 -6.69 0.14 0.21
CA SER A 18 -5.52 -0.04 -0.66
C SER A 18 -5.81 0.31 -2.13
N PRO A 19 -6.99 0.00 -2.71
CA PRO A 19 -7.27 0.46 -4.07
C PRO A 19 -7.36 1.98 -4.17
N THR A 20 -7.90 2.67 -3.14
CA THR A 20 -7.94 4.13 -3.12
C THR A 20 -6.52 4.70 -3.12
N ALA A 21 -5.63 4.13 -2.29
CA ALA A 21 -4.24 4.58 -2.24
C ALA A 21 -3.54 4.34 -3.57
N GLU A 22 -3.71 3.17 -4.17
CA GLU A 22 -3.13 2.84 -5.46
C GLU A 22 -3.50 3.88 -6.51
N ARG A 23 -4.78 4.23 -6.60
CA ARG A 23 -5.28 5.20 -7.58
C ARG A 23 -4.78 6.60 -7.28
N THR A 24 -4.83 7.01 -6.01
CA THR A 24 -4.44 8.36 -5.60
C THR A 24 -2.98 8.66 -5.94
N PHE A 25 -2.10 7.68 -5.77
CA PHE A 25 -0.66 7.88 -5.95
C PHE A 25 -0.10 7.26 -7.22
N GLN A 26 -0.96 6.75 -8.10
CA GLN A 26 -0.52 6.21 -9.37
C GLN A 26 0.23 7.29 -10.14
N ASN A 27 1.45 6.97 -10.53
CA ASN A 27 2.32 7.86 -11.28
C ASN A 27 2.64 9.20 -10.58
N TRP A 28 2.62 9.18 -9.23
CA TRP A 28 2.87 10.38 -8.43
C TRP A 28 4.24 10.96 -8.76
N LYS A 29 4.28 12.27 -9.05
CA LYS A 29 5.48 13.02 -9.48
C LYS A 29 6.22 12.35 -10.65
N ASN A 30 5.53 11.52 -11.44
CA ASN A 30 6.09 10.77 -12.58
C ASN A 30 7.23 9.82 -12.19
N VAL A 31 7.41 9.53 -10.89
CA VAL A 31 8.49 8.63 -10.43
C VAL A 31 7.97 7.44 -9.63
N TRP A 32 6.66 7.37 -9.35
CA TRP A 32 6.10 6.27 -8.56
C TRP A 32 5.14 5.42 -9.38
N GLU A 33 5.32 4.12 -9.27
CA GLU A 33 4.38 3.14 -9.79
C GLU A 33 3.76 2.42 -8.59
N THR A 34 2.44 2.25 -8.59
CA THR A 34 1.72 1.72 -7.43
C THR A 34 0.92 0.48 -7.79
N LYS A 35 0.81 -0.43 -6.83
CA LYS A 35 -0.08 -1.59 -6.88
C LYS A 35 -0.74 -1.75 -5.53
N SER A 36 -1.79 -2.56 -5.46
CA SER A 36 -2.47 -2.84 -4.20
C SER A 36 -2.80 -4.31 -4.08
N ALA A 37 -2.92 -4.80 -2.84
CA ALA A 37 -3.26 -6.19 -2.56
C ALA A 37 -3.93 -6.30 -1.19
N GLY A 38 -4.54 -7.45 -0.92
CA GLY A 38 -5.19 -7.73 0.34
C GLY A 38 -4.61 -8.95 1.02
N THR A 39 -4.60 -8.95 2.34
CA THR A 39 -4.21 -10.12 3.12
C THR A 39 -5.32 -11.19 3.08
N MET A 40 -6.58 -10.75 2.94
CA MET A 40 -7.75 -11.62 2.79
C MET A 40 -8.67 -10.97 1.74
N PRO A 41 -8.27 -11.02 0.44
CA PRO A 41 -9.01 -10.30 -0.59
C PRO A 41 -10.38 -10.92 -0.83
N VAL A 42 -11.35 -10.08 -1.15
CA VAL A 42 -12.65 -10.56 -1.62
C VAL A 42 -12.50 -11.10 -3.04
N GLU A 43 -13.48 -11.86 -3.48
CA GLU A 43 -13.45 -12.47 -4.81
C GLU A 43 -13.15 -11.44 -5.90
N ASN A 44 -12.29 -11.82 -6.84
CA ASN A 44 -11.86 -11.00 -7.98
C ASN A 44 -10.98 -9.79 -7.60
N ARG A 45 -10.47 -9.76 -6.36
CA ARG A 45 -9.50 -8.74 -5.95
C ARG A 45 -8.11 -9.36 -5.87
N HIS A 46 -7.10 -8.51 -5.68
CA HIS A 46 -5.70 -8.92 -5.78
C HIS A 46 -5.19 -9.50 -4.46
N PRO A 47 -4.82 -10.78 -4.42
CA PRO A 47 -4.18 -11.34 -3.23
C PRO A 47 -2.75 -10.86 -3.11
N LEU A 48 -2.26 -10.82 -1.87
CA LEU A 48 -0.86 -10.54 -1.61
C LEU A 48 -0.03 -11.76 -1.99
N THR A 49 1.08 -11.54 -2.70
CA THR A 49 1.98 -12.60 -3.16
C THR A 49 3.42 -12.23 -2.87
N GLN A 50 4.30 -13.24 -2.82
CA GLN A 50 5.73 -12.99 -2.67
C GLN A 50 6.26 -12.15 -3.84
N GLU A 51 5.73 -12.36 -5.04
CA GLU A 51 6.12 -11.59 -6.21
C GLU A 51 5.86 -10.10 -6.03
N LEU A 52 4.68 -9.73 -5.48
CA LEU A 52 4.36 -8.34 -5.19
C LEU A 52 5.27 -7.77 -4.09
N ILE A 53 5.53 -8.56 -3.06
CA ILE A 53 6.45 -8.18 -1.98
C ILE A 53 7.83 -7.85 -2.55
N ASP A 54 8.33 -8.71 -3.42
CA ASP A 54 9.66 -8.53 -4.03
C ASP A 54 9.69 -7.35 -5.00
N TRP A 55 8.59 -7.10 -5.70
CA TRP A 55 8.47 -5.98 -6.64
C TRP A 55 8.56 -4.63 -5.94
N ALA A 56 8.05 -4.53 -4.72
CA ALA A 56 7.91 -3.26 -4.01
C ALA A 56 9.24 -2.74 -3.45
N ASP A 57 9.48 -1.45 -3.60
CA ASP A 57 10.56 -0.77 -2.88
C ASP A 57 10.09 -0.40 -1.46
N VAL A 58 8.78 -0.12 -1.31
CA VAL A 58 8.17 0.13 -0.02
C VAL A 58 6.80 -0.55 0.01
N ILE A 59 6.48 -1.15 1.15
CA ILE A 59 5.19 -1.82 1.39
C ILE A 59 4.45 -0.99 2.43
N ILE A 60 3.35 -0.34 2.00
CA ILE A 60 2.60 0.57 2.86
C ILE A 60 1.31 -0.12 3.25
N VAL A 61 1.19 -0.45 4.53
CA VAL A 61 0.05 -1.19 5.07
C VAL A 61 -0.85 -0.27 5.89
N MET A 62 -2.14 -0.58 5.91
CA MET A 62 -3.13 0.28 6.55
C MET A 62 -3.15 0.12 8.07
N GLU A 63 -2.87 -1.07 8.58
CA GLU A 63 -2.90 -1.34 10.02
C GLU A 63 -1.76 -2.28 10.43
N THR A 64 -1.44 -2.28 11.71
CA THR A 64 -0.33 -3.08 12.24
C THR A 64 -0.48 -4.58 11.95
N HIS A 65 -1.70 -5.11 12.02
CA HIS A 65 -1.90 -6.55 11.77
C HIS A 65 -1.56 -6.95 10.33
N HIS A 66 -1.64 -6.01 9.37
CA HIS A 66 -1.21 -6.29 8.00
C HIS A 66 0.30 -6.50 7.94
N ALA A 67 1.07 -5.72 8.69
CA ALA A 67 2.52 -5.91 8.79
C ALA A 67 2.86 -7.27 9.40
N GLY A 68 2.15 -7.64 10.46
CA GLY A 68 2.32 -8.94 11.09
C GLY A 68 2.04 -10.10 10.14
N TYR A 69 0.98 -9.98 9.36
CA TYR A 69 0.65 -11.00 8.35
C TYR A 69 1.78 -11.16 7.33
N ILE A 70 2.31 -10.05 6.84
CA ILE A 70 3.38 -10.09 5.84
C ILE A 70 4.62 -10.77 6.41
N LEU A 71 5.03 -10.37 7.61
CA LEU A 71 6.22 -10.91 8.24
C LEU A 71 6.08 -12.39 8.58
N SER A 72 4.86 -12.87 8.82
CA SER A 72 4.61 -14.28 9.15
C SER A 72 4.48 -15.16 7.90
N ASN A 73 4.13 -14.61 6.75
CA ASN A 73 3.80 -15.42 5.56
C ASN A 73 4.72 -15.21 4.37
N PHE A 74 5.55 -14.16 4.38
CA PHE A 74 6.42 -13.85 3.25
C PHE A 74 7.82 -13.52 3.74
N GLN A 75 8.78 -13.58 2.82
CA GLN A 75 10.16 -13.19 3.10
C GLN A 75 10.35 -11.75 2.64
N THR A 76 10.69 -10.88 3.59
CA THR A 76 10.95 -9.47 3.28
C THR A 76 11.69 -8.81 4.44
N ASP A 77 12.36 -7.71 4.13
CA ASP A 77 12.99 -6.87 5.13
C ASP A 77 11.92 -6.04 5.85
N ARG A 78 11.90 -6.11 7.17
CA ARG A 78 10.95 -5.36 8.01
C ARG A 78 11.02 -3.85 7.72
N THR A 79 12.20 -3.32 7.42
CA THR A 79 12.37 -1.88 7.15
C THR A 79 11.64 -1.41 5.92
N LYS A 80 11.23 -2.34 5.04
CA LYS A 80 10.48 -2.06 3.83
C LYS A 80 9.00 -1.76 4.12
N ILE A 81 8.50 -2.13 5.31
CA ILE A 81 7.08 -2.04 5.67
C ILE A 81 6.82 -0.77 6.49
N LYS A 82 5.84 0.02 6.06
CA LYS A 82 5.39 1.23 6.76
C LYS A 82 3.91 1.10 7.10
N VAL A 83 3.54 1.43 8.34
CA VAL A 83 2.16 1.33 8.83
C VAL A 83 1.54 2.72 8.88
N LEU A 84 0.36 2.89 8.30
CA LEU A 84 -0.32 4.19 8.24
C LEU A 84 -1.30 4.42 9.39
N ASP A 85 -1.82 3.35 10.00
CA ASP A 85 -2.85 3.44 11.03
C ASP A 85 -4.14 4.10 10.50
N ILE A 86 -4.68 3.54 9.42
CA ILE A 86 -5.97 3.99 8.88
C ILE A 86 -6.98 2.87 9.09
N ALA A 87 -8.00 3.12 9.90
CA ALA A 87 -9.03 2.15 10.22
C ALA A 87 -9.90 1.83 9.02
N ASP A 88 -10.55 0.66 9.05
CA ASP A 88 -11.42 0.18 7.97
C ASP A 88 -12.84 0.72 8.15
N VAL A 89 -12.97 2.05 8.01
CA VAL A 89 -14.25 2.74 8.21
C VAL A 89 -14.65 3.61 7.03
N TYR A 90 -13.90 3.54 5.93
CA TYR A 90 -14.13 4.38 4.75
C TYR A 90 -14.53 3.55 3.54
N TYR A 91 -15.34 4.13 2.66
CA TYR A 91 -15.63 3.56 1.35
C TYR A 91 -14.51 3.89 0.38
N ARG A 92 -14.46 3.14 -0.73
CA ARG A 92 -13.48 3.40 -1.78
C ARG A 92 -13.67 4.84 -2.29
N ASP A 93 -12.53 5.53 -2.44
CA ASP A 93 -12.47 6.90 -2.95
C ASP A 93 -13.20 7.93 -2.08
N ASP A 94 -13.52 7.58 -0.82
CA ASP A 94 -14.06 8.53 0.14
C ASP A 94 -13.10 9.72 0.29
N PRO A 95 -13.58 10.98 0.16
CA PRO A 95 -12.70 12.14 0.28
C PRO A 95 -11.92 12.20 1.59
N GLU A 96 -12.49 11.75 2.71
CA GLU A 96 -11.78 11.72 3.98
C GLU A 96 -10.67 10.67 3.97
N LEU A 97 -10.91 9.51 3.36
CA LEU A 97 -9.88 8.50 3.18
C LEU A 97 -8.72 9.06 2.35
N ILE A 98 -9.04 9.73 1.25
CA ILE A 98 -8.03 10.33 0.38
C ILE A 98 -7.21 11.36 1.17
N ARG A 99 -7.87 12.19 1.98
CA ARG A 99 -7.18 13.19 2.81
C ARG A 99 -6.22 12.53 3.79
N GLN A 100 -6.65 11.46 4.46
CA GLN A 100 -5.80 10.71 5.38
C GLN A 100 -4.59 10.10 4.66
N LEU A 101 -4.83 9.54 3.48
CA LEU A 101 -3.77 8.95 2.67
C LEU A 101 -2.77 10.02 2.24
N GLU A 102 -3.25 11.16 1.76
CA GLU A 102 -2.34 12.23 1.34
C GLU A 102 -1.46 12.70 2.49
N MET A 103 -2.03 12.87 3.69
CA MET A 103 -1.26 13.30 4.85
C MET A 103 -0.18 12.30 5.24
N LYS A 104 -0.48 11.01 5.17
CA LYS A 104 0.41 9.96 5.70
C LYS A 104 1.33 9.36 4.66
N VAL A 105 0.84 9.13 3.44
CA VAL A 105 1.62 8.47 2.40
C VAL A 105 2.70 9.40 1.85
N ILE A 106 2.38 10.68 1.66
CA ILE A 106 3.35 11.62 1.08
C ILE A 106 4.63 11.67 1.92
N LEU A 107 4.52 11.62 3.25
CA LEU A 107 5.70 11.61 4.13
C LEU A 107 6.58 10.38 3.85
N VAL A 108 5.95 9.22 3.62
CA VAL A 108 6.70 7.99 3.30
C VAL A 108 7.40 8.13 1.96
N LEU A 109 6.68 8.59 0.93
CA LEU A 109 7.23 8.69 -0.42
C LEU A 109 8.36 9.71 -0.49
N GLN A 110 8.24 10.82 0.24
CA GLN A 110 9.28 11.84 0.30
C GLN A 110 10.59 11.31 0.89
N SER A 111 10.53 10.30 1.74
CA SER A 111 11.74 9.73 2.33
C SER A 111 12.63 9.04 1.30
N PHE A 112 12.14 8.81 0.09
CA PHE A 112 12.91 8.22 -1.01
C PHE A 112 13.54 9.27 -1.93
N GLU A 113 13.31 10.54 -1.66
CA GLU A 113 13.85 11.61 -2.50
C GLU A 113 15.27 12.05 -2.12
#